data_2ee35b6f720859838f086975fa952b57
#
_entry.id   2ee35b6f720859838f086975fa952b57
#
_cell.length_a   1.000
_cell.length_b   1.000
_cell.length_c   1.000
_cell.angle_alpha   90.00
_cell.angle_beta   90.00
_cell.angle_gamma   90.00
#
_symmetry.space_group_name_H-M   'P 1'
#
loop_
_entity.id
_entity.type
_entity.pdbx_description
1 polymer ?
#
loop_
_entity_poly.entity_id
_entity_poly.type
_entity_poly.pdbx_seq_one_letter_code
_entity_poly.pdbx_strand_id
1 'polypeptide(L)'
;AVFFGCNLWDAVIAFIVSVMIVAVGDWLAKRESNLLVYNGILAFISEVIIIGALKMGIAEHPDRIMIGIVMLLISGLSTTNGIRDLLQRDFISGFINIMNSFLGAAGIAFGIGLAIILFHEGYSDHFILNHSVSIQLLSCTVACTGFALWFKIRGKQVWYNSIGAFFTWAIYVAVYAVKPSNFMATMIAAGFVGFYAFIMSRVNKAPSTIFLTASVFPLIPGPNLYYVMYGCVSQDPQMVFDETIILLATCLAIAFGFIIVDVASRSI
;
A
#
# COMPACT_ATOMS: atom_id res chain seq x y z
N ALA A 1 -5.02 -8.04 -4.31
CA ALA A 1 -4.62 -9.22 -5.07
C ALA A 1 -4.95 -9.09 -6.57
N VAL A 2 -6.20 -8.93 -7.01
CA VAL A 2 -6.60 -8.83 -8.45
C VAL A 2 -5.87 -7.71 -9.19
N PHE A 3 -5.68 -6.55 -8.57
CA PHE A 3 -4.89 -5.43 -9.10
C PHE A 3 -3.45 -5.85 -9.46
N PHE A 4 -2.89 -6.78 -8.70
CA PHE A 4 -1.56 -7.33 -8.89
C PHE A 4 -1.53 -8.56 -9.81
N GLY A 5 -2.61 -8.82 -10.56
CA GLY A 5 -2.66 -9.87 -11.57
C GLY A 5 -2.93 -11.28 -11.02
N CYS A 6 -3.54 -11.39 -9.84
CA CYS A 6 -3.98 -12.67 -9.27
C CYS A 6 -5.16 -13.27 -10.05
N ASN A 7 -5.21 -14.60 -10.03
CA ASN A 7 -6.35 -15.38 -10.50
C ASN A 7 -7.54 -15.27 -9.52
N LEU A 8 -8.71 -15.78 -9.94
CA LEU A 8 -9.91 -15.79 -9.08
C LEU A 8 -9.71 -16.60 -7.79
N TRP A 9 -9.01 -17.73 -7.86
CA TRP A 9 -8.69 -18.55 -6.68
C TRP A 9 -7.75 -17.83 -5.72
N ASP A 10 -6.71 -17.18 -6.24
CA ASP A 10 -5.82 -16.35 -5.45
C ASP A 10 -6.58 -15.19 -4.78
N ALA A 11 -7.55 -14.60 -5.48
CA ALA A 11 -8.39 -13.53 -4.91
C ALA A 11 -9.29 -14.04 -3.78
N VAL A 12 -9.81 -15.26 -3.88
CA VAL A 12 -10.59 -15.91 -2.81
C VAL A 12 -9.71 -16.16 -1.59
N ILE A 13 -8.48 -16.66 -1.79
CA ILE A 13 -7.53 -16.88 -0.71
C ILE A 13 -7.18 -15.53 -0.04
N ALA A 14 -6.87 -14.51 -0.84
CA ALA A 14 -6.59 -13.16 -0.33
C ALA A 14 -7.76 -12.62 0.50
N PHE A 15 -9.00 -12.86 0.09
CA PHE A 15 -10.19 -12.48 0.84
C PHE A 15 -10.29 -13.22 2.17
N ILE A 16 -10.10 -14.55 2.18
CA ILE A 16 -10.12 -15.36 3.41
C ILE A 16 -9.05 -14.88 4.40
N VAL A 17 -7.81 -14.69 3.91
CA VAL A 17 -6.70 -14.19 4.73
C VAL A 17 -7.00 -12.79 5.26
N SER A 18 -7.59 -11.91 4.45
CA SER A 18 -7.97 -10.56 4.89
C SER A 18 -9.03 -10.59 5.99
N VAL A 19 -10.04 -11.44 5.89
CA VAL A 19 -11.06 -11.63 6.95
C VAL A 19 -10.41 -12.15 8.23
N MET A 20 -9.49 -13.10 8.12
CA MET A 20 -8.74 -13.62 9.26
C MET A 20 -7.90 -12.52 9.92
N ILE A 21 -7.20 -11.68 9.13
CA ILE A 21 -6.42 -10.55 9.66
C ILE A 21 -7.31 -9.63 10.49
N VAL A 22 -8.52 -9.32 10.02
CA VAL A 22 -9.45 -8.47 10.77
C VAL A 22 -9.84 -9.15 12.09
N ALA A 23 -10.26 -10.41 12.04
CA ALA A 23 -10.72 -11.13 13.21
C ALA A 23 -9.62 -11.34 14.26
N VAL A 24 -8.44 -11.81 13.82
CA VAL A 24 -7.27 -12.01 14.70
C VAL A 24 -6.68 -10.67 15.14
N GLY A 25 -6.65 -9.67 14.23
CA GLY A 25 -6.14 -8.34 14.51
C GLY A 25 -6.94 -7.63 15.61
N ASP A 26 -8.26 -7.67 15.56
CA ASP A 26 -9.12 -7.09 16.60
C ASP A 26 -8.93 -7.78 17.97
N TRP A 27 -8.69 -9.09 17.96
CA TRP A 27 -8.40 -9.83 19.18
C TRP A 27 -6.99 -9.52 19.72
N LEU A 28 -5.99 -9.44 18.82
CA LEU A 28 -4.60 -9.20 19.17
C LEU A 28 -4.37 -7.75 19.62
N ALA A 29 -5.02 -6.78 19.01
CA ALA A 29 -4.91 -5.35 19.35
C ALA A 29 -5.32 -5.03 20.80
N LYS A 30 -6.13 -5.89 21.44
CA LYS A 30 -6.51 -5.77 22.85
C LYS A 30 -5.44 -6.30 23.81
N ARG A 31 -4.48 -7.06 23.32
CA ARG A 31 -3.47 -7.77 24.13
C ARG A 31 -2.05 -7.31 23.86
N GLU A 32 -1.79 -6.88 22.65
CA GLU A 32 -0.46 -6.48 22.17
C GLU A 32 -0.50 -5.04 21.66
N SER A 33 0.32 -4.18 22.24
CA SER A 33 0.47 -2.78 21.86
C SER A 33 1.73 -2.54 21.01
N ASN A 34 2.65 -3.51 20.96
CA ASN A 34 3.87 -3.39 20.19
C ASN A 34 3.59 -3.65 18.71
N LEU A 35 3.73 -2.62 17.88
CA LEU A 35 3.43 -2.67 16.45
C LEU A 35 4.25 -3.73 15.70
N LEU A 36 5.51 -3.95 16.09
CA LEU A 36 6.38 -4.96 15.49
C LEU A 36 5.83 -6.37 15.74
N VAL A 37 5.48 -6.68 16.99
CA VAL A 37 4.94 -8.00 17.39
C VAL A 37 3.56 -8.21 16.75
N TYR A 38 2.70 -7.20 16.82
CA TYR A 38 1.36 -7.24 16.22
C TYR A 38 1.40 -7.58 14.72
N ASN A 39 2.17 -6.80 13.96
CA ASN A 39 2.31 -7.03 12.52
C ASN A 39 3.03 -8.33 12.20
N GLY A 40 4.04 -8.71 13.00
CA GLY A 40 4.77 -9.97 12.84
C GLY A 40 3.89 -11.20 12.98
N ILE A 41 3.03 -11.24 13.99
CA ILE A 41 2.09 -12.35 14.20
C ILE A 41 1.07 -12.43 13.05
N LEU A 42 0.48 -11.30 12.65
CA LEU A 42 -0.50 -11.28 11.56
C LEU A 42 0.13 -11.67 10.22
N ALA A 43 1.34 -11.18 9.93
CA ALA A 43 2.06 -11.54 8.72
C ALA A 43 2.46 -13.03 8.71
N PHE A 44 2.94 -13.57 9.84
CA PHE A 44 3.27 -14.97 9.97
C PHE A 44 2.05 -15.87 9.71
N ILE A 45 0.93 -15.62 10.37
CA ILE A 45 -0.31 -16.41 10.18
C ILE A 45 -0.79 -16.32 8.73
N SER A 46 -0.73 -15.12 8.14
CA SER A 46 -1.13 -14.90 6.74
C SER A 46 -0.30 -15.74 5.79
N GLU A 47 1.03 -15.72 5.96
CA GLU A 47 1.96 -16.46 5.12
C GLU A 47 1.78 -17.98 5.27
N VAL A 48 1.59 -18.47 6.49
CA VAL A 48 1.31 -19.89 6.73
C VAL A 48 0.05 -20.36 5.99
N ILE A 49 -1.01 -19.56 5.97
CA ILE A 49 -2.23 -19.89 5.24
C ILE A 49 -1.98 -19.90 3.72
N ILE A 50 -1.21 -18.93 3.22
CA ILE A 50 -0.88 -18.83 1.79
C ILE A 50 -0.03 -20.05 1.37
N ILE A 51 1.00 -20.40 2.15
CA ILE A 51 1.81 -21.60 1.93
C ILE A 51 0.95 -22.87 1.96
N GLY A 52 0.03 -22.97 2.92
CA GLY A 52 -0.93 -24.06 2.98
C GLY A 52 -1.79 -24.19 1.73
N ALA A 53 -2.30 -23.06 1.23
CA ALA A 53 -3.09 -23.01 -0.01
C ALA A 53 -2.25 -23.39 -1.25
N LEU A 54 -0.98 -22.96 -1.30
CA LEU A 54 -0.03 -23.37 -2.34
C LEU A 54 0.19 -24.88 -2.35
N LYS A 55 0.47 -25.48 -1.18
CA LYS A 55 0.69 -26.94 -1.05
C LYS A 55 -0.55 -27.77 -1.40
N MET A 56 -1.73 -27.21 -1.23
CA MET A 56 -2.98 -27.82 -1.67
C MET A 56 -3.25 -27.63 -3.17
N GLY A 57 -2.41 -26.90 -3.89
CA GLY A 57 -2.58 -26.59 -5.32
C GLY A 57 -3.72 -25.63 -5.63
N ILE A 58 -4.19 -24.86 -4.64
CA ILE A 58 -5.28 -23.89 -4.78
C ILE A 58 -4.74 -22.52 -5.13
N ALA A 59 -3.59 -22.11 -4.55
CA ALA A 59 -2.89 -20.88 -4.86
C ALA A 59 -1.91 -21.09 -6.02
N GLU A 60 -1.89 -20.16 -6.99
CA GLU A 60 -0.94 -20.18 -8.10
C GLU A 60 0.14 -19.08 -7.94
N HIS A 61 -0.23 -17.93 -7.35
CA HIS A 61 0.65 -16.77 -7.21
C HIS A 61 0.69 -16.27 -5.76
N PRO A 62 1.38 -16.99 -4.86
CA PRO A 62 1.43 -16.66 -3.43
C PRO A 62 2.06 -15.30 -3.14
N ASP A 63 3.09 -14.90 -3.90
CA ASP A 63 3.73 -13.59 -3.82
C ASP A 63 2.74 -12.44 -4.04
N ARG A 64 1.88 -12.54 -5.04
CA ARG A 64 0.88 -11.51 -5.35
C ARG A 64 -0.24 -11.45 -4.31
N ILE A 65 -0.61 -12.60 -3.73
CA ILE A 65 -1.53 -12.64 -2.60
C ILE A 65 -0.92 -11.90 -1.42
N MET A 66 0.36 -12.22 -1.11
CA MET A 66 1.05 -11.61 0.02
C MET A 66 1.29 -10.11 -0.16
N ILE A 67 1.61 -9.63 -1.35
CA ILE A 67 1.67 -8.19 -1.65
C ILE A 67 0.35 -7.49 -1.30
N GLY A 68 -0.78 -8.09 -1.66
CA GLY A 68 -2.11 -7.57 -1.30
C GLY A 68 -2.34 -7.52 0.22
N ILE A 69 -1.86 -8.52 0.95
CA ILE A 69 -1.93 -8.60 2.41
C ILE A 69 -1.01 -7.59 3.09
N VAL A 70 0.22 -7.47 2.59
CA VAL A 70 1.20 -6.48 3.06
C VAL A 70 0.63 -5.07 2.97
N MET A 71 -0.08 -4.73 1.89
CA MET A 71 -0.75 -3.43 1.77
C MET A 71 -1.83 -3.18 2.81
N LEU A 72 -2.45 -4.23 3.37
CA LEU A 72 -3.39 -4.11 4.49
C LEU A 72 -2.68 -3.86 5.82
N LEU A 73 -1.55 -4.53 6.04
CA LEU A 73 -0.80 -4.48 7.30
C LEU A 73 0.05 -3.22 7.42
N ILE A 74 0.61 -2.73 6.30
CA ILE A 74 1.50 -1.59 6.29
C ILE A 74 0.72 -0.28 6.27
N SER A 75 1.05 0.59 7.19
CA SER A 75 0.63 2.00 7.12
C SER A 75 1.51 2.78 6.12
N GLY A 76 1.38 2.47 4.82
CA GLY A 76 2.13 3.20 3.77
C GLY A 76 1.89 4.71 3.78
N LEU A 77 0.73 5.14 4.29
CA LEU A 77 0.44 6.56 4.54
C LEU A 77 1.36 7.16 5.60
N SER A 78 1.76 6.41 6.62
CA SER A 78 2.68 6.92 7.66
C SER A 78 4.04 7.26 7.07
N THR A 79 4.58 6.43 6.17
CA THR A 79 5.84 6.72 5.48
C THR A 79 5.74 7.98 4.62
N THR A 80 4.69 8.08 3.80
CA THR A 80 4.47 9.24 2.92
C THR A 80 4.24 10.51 3.73
N ASN A 81 3.42 10.45 4.78
CA ASN A 81 3.19 11.59 5.66
C ASN A 81 4.47 11.96 6.43
N GLY A 82 5.23 10.98 6.89
CA GLY A 82 6.51 11.24 7.56
C GLY A 82 7.49 12.00 6.67
N ILE A 83 7.64 11.62 5.40
CA ILE A 83 8.48 12.35 4.44
C ILE A 83 7.91 13.76 4.19
N ARG A 84 6.60 13.89 4.02
CA ARG A 84 5.94 15.19 3.87
C ARG A 84 6.19 16.09 5.06
N ASP A 85 6.03 15.59 6.29
CA ASP A 85 6.24 16.33 7.53
C ASP A 85 7.68 16.83 7.64
N LEU A 86 8.68 15.96 7.31
CA LEU A 86 10.08 16.35 7.25
C LEU A 86 10.33 17.49 6.25
N LEU A 87 9.74 17.42 5.06
CA LEU A 87 9.87 18.46 4.04
C LEU A 87 9.18 19.78 4.45
N GLN A 88 8.15 19.71 5.29
CA GLN A 88 7.49 20.87 5.90
C GLN A 88 8.17 21.36 7.18
N ARG A 89 9.34 20.80 7.54
CA ARG A 89 10.15 21.11 8.72
C ARG A 89 9.52 20.68 10.06
N ASP A 90 8.50 19.83 10.04
CA ASP A 90 8.02 19.13 11.24
C ASP A 90 8.82 17.84 11.44
N PHE A 91 10.03 18.00 11.95
CA PHE A 91 11.00 16.90 12.08
C PHE A 91 10.56 15.84 13.09
N ILE A 92 9.88 16.24 14.18
CA ILE A 92 9.47 15.32 15.23
C ILE A 92 8.37 14.42 14.72
N SER A 93 7.31 14.99 14.16
CA SER A 93 6.19 14.23 13.58
C SER A 93 6.66 13.34 12.42
N GLY A 94 7.48 13.90 11.52
CA GLY A 94 8.05 13.18 10.39
C GLY A 94 8.88 11.98 10.81
N PHE A 95 9.76 12.15 11.78
CA PHE A 95 10.60 11.07 12.30
C PHE A 95 9.79 9.97 12.99
N ILE A 96 8.80 10.33 13.81
CA ILE A 96 7.91 9.38 14.49
C ILE A 96 7.14 8.55 13.45
N ASN A 97 6.58 9.18 12.43
CA ASN A 97 5.82 8.51 11.38
C ASN A 97 6.69 7.54 10.56
N ILE A 98 7.91 7.92 10.21
CA ILE A 98 8.86 7.06 9.50
C ILE A 98 9.28 5.88 10.40
N MET A 99 9.57 6.13 11.66
CA MET A 99 10.00 5.09 12.59
C MET A 99 8.89 4.07 12.85
N ASN A 100 7.65 4.53 13.01
CA ASN A 100 6.49 3.63 13.13
C ASN A 100 6.30 2.77 11.87
N SER A 101 6.47 3.34 10.69
CA SER A 101 6.39 2.59 9.44
C SER A 101 7.51 1.55 9.34
N PHE A 102 8.73 1.91 9.73
CA PHE A 102 9.87 1.01 9.74
C PHE A 102 9.67 -0.16 10.71
N LEU A 103 9.23 0.11 11.94
CA LEU A 103 8.94 -0.94 12.92
C LEU A 103 7.81 -1.86 12.45
N GLY A 104 6.76 -1.29 11.86
CA GLY A 104 5.68 -2.07 11.27
C GLY A 104 6.17 -2.99 10.15
N ALA A 105 6.97 -2.45 9.22
CA ALA A 105 7.56 -3.21 8.12
C ALA A 105 8.53 -4.30 8.61
N ALA A 106 9.37 -3.99 9.60
CA ALA A 106 10.28 -4.96 10.20
C ALA A 106 9.52 -6.13 10.86
N GLY A 107 8.39 -5.84 11.53
CA GLY A 107 7.52 -6.87 12.07
C GLY A 107 6.96 -7.79 10.99
N ILE A 108 6.45 -7.22 9.89
CA ILE A 108 5.92 -7.99 8.76
C ILE A 108 7.02 -8.85 8.14
N ALA A 109 8.21 -8.26 7.87
CA ALA A 109 9.36 -8.97 7.33
C ALA A 109 9.75 -10.19 8.21
N PHE A 110 9.81 -9.97 9.52
CA PHE A 110 10.10 -11.03 10.48
C PHE A 110 9.05 -12.15 10.44
N GLY A 111 7.76 -11.79 10.39
CA GLY A 111 6.66 -12.75 10.33
C GLY A 111 6.69 -13.60 9.05
N ILE A 112 6.84 -12.96 7.88
CA ILE A 112 6.98 -13.65 6.59
C ILE A 112 8.22 -14.54 6.58
N GLY A 113 9.37 -13.98 6.97
CA GLY A 113 10.64 -14.68 6.98
C GLY A 113 10.63 -15.93 7.87
N LEU A 114 10.03 -15.83 9.05
CA LEU A 114 9.86 -16.97 9.94
C LEU A 114 9.00 -18.07 9.30
N ALA A 115 7.92 -17.72 8.62
CA ALA A 115 7.09 -18.70 7.93
C ALA A 115 7.83 -19.37 6.77
N ILE A 116 8.53 -18.61 5.92
CA ILE A 116 9.33 -19.15 4.81
C ILE A 116 10.42 -20.10 5.32
N ILE A 117 11.14 -19.72 6.37
CA ILE A 117 12.19 -20.57 6.96
C ILE A 117 11.61 -21.87 7.52
N LEU A 118 10.47 -21.82 8.22
CA LEU A 118 9.86 -22.99 8.84
C LEU A 118 9.29 -23.99 7.82
N PHE A 119 8.72 -23.48 6.72
CA PHE A 119 8.08 -24.32 5.71
C PHE A 119 8.94 -24.58 4.47
N HIS A 120 10.15 -24.00 4.39
CA HIS A 120 11.12 -24.17 3.30
C HIS A 120 10.54 -23.80 1.91
N GLU A 121 9.63 -22.84 1.86
CA GLU A 121 9.03 -22.36 0.62
C GLU A 121 9.51 -20.93 0.36
N GLY A 122 10.12 -20.71 -0.80
CA GLY A 122 10.51 -19.39 -1.29
C GLY A 122 9.82 -19.10 -2.62
N TYR A 123 9.41 -17.88 -2.83
CA TYR A 123 8.75 -17.42 -4.06
C TYR A 123 9.65 -16.41 -4.76
N SER A 124 9.88 -16.61 -6.05
CA SER A 124 10.82 -15.78 -6.82
C SER A 124 10.23 -15.08 -8.03
N ASP A 125 8.91 -15.04 -8.17
CA ASP A 125 8.29 -14.36 -9.30
C ASP A 125 8.29 -12.84 -9.11
N HIS A 126 8.91 -12.14 -10.07
CA HIS A 126 8.84 -10.69 -10.10
C HIS A 126 7.42 -10.22 -10.38
N PHE A 127 7.02 -9.19 -9.64
CA PHE A 127 5.74 -8.53 -9.81
C PHE A 127 5.52 -8.06 -11.24
N ILE A 128 4.44 -8.53 -11.85
CA ILE A 128 3.96 -8.05 -13.15
C ILE A 128 2.54 -7.52 -12.95
N LEU A 129 2.35 -6.22 -13.15
CA LEU A 129 1.01 -5.62 -13.19
C LEU A 129 0.14 -6.34 -14.23
N ASN A 130 -1.14 -6.48 -13.94
CA ASN A 130 -2.10 -7.03 -14.91
C ASN A 130 -2.01 -6.25 -16.22
N HIS A 131 -1.85 -6.94 -17.36
CA HIS A 131 -1.65 -6.31 -18.67
C HIS A 131 -2.85 -5.46 -19.11
N SER A 132 -4.06 -5.73 -18.61
CA SER A 132 -5.27 -4.99 -18.97
C SER A 132 -5.47 -3.76 -18.11
N VAL A 133 -5.32 -2.56 -18.68
CA VAL A 133 -5.56 -1.28 -18.01
C VAL A 133 -6.98 -1.20 -17.44
N SER A 134 -7.98 -1.76 -18.13
CA SER A 134 -9.37 -1.79 -17.66
C SER A 134 -9.52 -2.57 -16.35
N ILE A 135 -8.85 -3.73 -16.24
CA ILE A 135 -8.87 -4.54 -15.01
C ILE A 135 -8.15 -3.81 -13.88
N GLN A 136 -7.02 -3.17 -14.19
CA GLN A 136 -6.30 -2.34 -13.21
C GLN A 136 -7.19 -1.22 -12.64
N LEU A 137 -7.86 -0.46 -13.50
CA LEU A 137 -8.74 0.64 -13.09
C LEU A 137 -9.93 0.15 -12.24
N LEU A 138 -10.58 -0.92 -12.65
CA LEU A 138 -11.72 -1.48 -11.92
C LEU A 138 -11.30 -2.05 -10.58
N SER A 139 -10.26 -2.88 -10.54
CA SER A 139 -9.76 -3.50 -9.30
C SER A 139 -9.20 -2.46 -8.33
N CYS A 140 -8.51 -1.44 -8.82
CA CYS A 140 -8.07 -0.30 -8.04
C CYS A 140 -9.24 0.43 -7.39
N THR A 141 -10.28 0.74 -8.17
CA THR A 141 -11.47 1.46 -7.66
C THR A 141 -12.18 0.63 -6.57
N VAL A 142 -12.35 -0.67 -6.78
CA VAL A 142 -12.95 -1.57 -5.79
C VAL A 142 -12.10 -1.65 -4.52
N ALA A 143 -10.78 -1.81 -4.68
CA ALA A 143 -9.85 -1.86 -3.55
C ALA A 143 -9.88 -0.57 -2.73
N CYS A 144 -9.83 0.60 -3.38
CA CYS A 144 -9.87 1.90 -2.69
C CYS A 144 -11.22 2.17 -2.03
N THR A 145 -12.32 1.65 -2.60
CA THR A 145 -13.63 1.69 -1.95
C THR A 145 -13.60 0.86 -0.66
N GLY A 146 -13.00 -0.33 -0.69
CA GLY A 146 -12.77 -1.16 0.49
C GLY A 146 -11.92 -0.45 1.55
N PHE A 147 -10.82 0.18 1.16
CA PHE A 147 -9.99 0.98 2.08
C PHE A 147 -10.74 2.18 2.66
N ALA A 148 -11.56 2.88 1.86
CA ALA A 148 -12.39 3.97 2.38
C ALA A 148 -13.34 3.48 3.49
N LEU A 149 -13.96 2.33 3.32
CA LEU A 149 -14.80 1.70 4.35
C LEU A 149 -13.98 1.27 5.57
N TRP A 150 -12.79 0.70 5.37
CA TRP A 150 -11.86 0.32 6.42
C TRP A 150 -11.45 1.51 7.30
N PHE A 151 -11.17 2.66 6.69
CA PHE A 151 -10.90 3.93 7.38
C PHE A 151 -12.15 4.59 7.97
N LYS A 152 -13.28 3.85 8.02
CA LYS A 152 -14.56 4.33 8.59
C LYS A 152 -15.11 5.58 7.90
N ILE A 153 -14.72 5.82 6.65
CA ILE A 153 -15.33 6.85 5.81
C ILE A 153 -16.75 6.39 5.46
N ARG A 154 -17.73 7.27 5.61
CA ARG A 154 -19.15 6.92 5.46
C ARG A 154 -19.88 7.86 4.50
N GLY A 155 -21.03 7.41 4.01
CA GLY A 155 -21.92 8.20 3.19
C GLY A 155 -21.36 8.51 1.79
N LYS A 156 -21.67 9.67 1.25
CA LYS A 156 -21.26 10.10 -0.09
C LYS A 156 -19.74 10.20 -0.28
N GLN A 157 -19.00 10.36 0.81
CA GLN A 157 -17.54 10.51 0.79
C GLN A 157 -16.84 9.25 0.28
N VAL A 158 -17.43 8.06 0.47
CA VAL A 158 -16.90 6.80 -0.07
C VAL A 158 -16.86 6.86 -1.60
N TRP A 159 -17.93 7.31 -2.23
CA TRP A 159 -18.00 7.44 -3.69
C TRP A 159 -17.01 8.46 -4.24
N TYR A 160 -16.85 9.59 -3.57
CA TYR A 160 -15.86 10.59 -3.97
C TYR A 160 -14.43 10.03 -3.88
N ASN A 161 -14.11 9.25 -2.83
CA ASN A 161 -12.82 8.58 -2.74
C ASN A 161 -12.60 7.56 -3.86
N SER A 162 -13.62 6.77 -4.19
CA SER A 162 -13.55 5.79 -5.28
C SER A 162 -13.31 6.45 -6.64
N ILE A 163 -14.00 7.56 -6.90
CA ILE A 163 -13.79 8.37 -8.12
C ILE A 163 -12.37 8.97 -8.12
N GLY A 164 -11.94 9.52 -6.99
CA GLY A 164 -10.58 10.06 -6.83
C GLY A 164 -9.51 9.01 -7.14
N ALA A 165 -9.64 7.80 -6.59
CA ALA A 165 -8.71 6.70 -6.83
C ALA A 165 -8.69 6.24 -8.29
N PHE A 166 -9.86 6.15 -8.93
CA PHE A 166 -9.97 5.82 -10.36
C PHE A 166 -9.16 6.80 -11.22
N PHE A 167 -9.40 8.10 -11.05
CA PHE A 167 -8.68 9.12 -11.83
C PHE A 167 -7.19 9.18 -11.48
N THR A 168 -6.84 8.95 -10.22
CA THR A 168 -5.43 8.87 -9.79
C THR A 168 -4.67 7.81 -10.57
N TRP A 169 -5.23 6.60 -10.63
CA TRP A 169 -4.59 5.52 -11.36
C TRP A 169 -4.62 5.74 -12.87
N ALA A 170 -5.71 6.28 -13.41
CA ALA A 170 -5.82 6.64 -14.82
C ALA A 170 -4.73 7.64 -15.25
N ILE A 171 -4.51 8.69 -14.44
CA ILE A 171 -3.47 9.70 -14.69
C ILE A 171 -2.08 9.06 -14.59
N TYR A 172 -1.83 8.23 -13.58
CA TYR A 172 -0.56 7.51 -13.45
C TYR A 172 -0.25 6.70 -14.73
N VAL A 173 -1.20 5.88 -15.18
CA VAL A 173 -1.04 5.05 -16.39
C VAL A 173 -0.84 5.91 -17.63
N ALA A 174 -1.62 6.98 -17.79
CA ALA A 174 -1.51 7.89 -18.93
C ALA A 174 -0.14 8.58 -18.98
N VAL A 175 0.35 9.10 -17.86
CA VAL A 175 1.68 9.75 -17.80
C VAL A 175 2.79 8.74 -18.04
N TYR A 176 2.69 7.55 -17.44
CA TYR A 176 3.67 6.49 -17.62
C TYR A 176 3.74 6.00 -19.09
N ALA A 177 2.61 5.96 -19.79
CA ALA A 177 2.56 5.61 -21.21
C ALA A 177 3.28 6.64 -22.10
N VAL A 178 3.23 7.92 -21.75
CA VAL A 178 3.91 9.00 -22.50
C VAL A 178 5.40 9.06 -22.16
N LYS A 179 5.74 8.95 -20.89
CA LYS A 179 7.10 8.96 -20.38
C LYS A 179 7.26 7.87 -19.32
N PRO A 180 7.99 6.77 -19.64
CA PRO A 180 8.18 5.66 -18.71
C PRO A 180 9.09 6.05 -17.54
N SER A 181 8.58 6.85 -16.61
CA SER A 181 9.24 7.28 -15.39
C SER A 181 8.27 7.15 -14.22
N ASN A 182 8.54 6.18 -13.35
CA ASN A 182 7.72 5.95 -12.16
C ASN A 182 7.62 7.21 -11.29
N PHE A 183 8.75 7.91 -11.08
CA PHE A 183 8.81 9.13 -10.28
C PHE A 183 7.88 10.23 -10.83
N MET A 184 7.96 10.52 -12.14
CA MET A 184 7.15 11.58 -12.77
C MET A 184 5.67 11.22 -12.78
N ALA A 185 5.33 9.97 -13.12
CA ALA A 185 3.95 9.51 -13.13
C ALA A 185 3.33 9.57 -11.73
N THR A 186 4.06 9.12 -10.71
CA THR A 186 3.62 9.17 -9.32
C THR A 186 3.47 10.60 -8.83
N MET A 187 4.42 11.49 -9.11
CA MET A 187 4.38 12.89 -8.68
C MET A 187 3.18 13.63 -9.27
N ILE A 188 2.92 13.47 -10.57
CA ILE A 188 1.79 14.11 -11.24
C ILE A 188 0.46 13.56 -10.73
N ALA A 189 0.34 12.23 -10.58
CA ALA A 189 -0.86 11.60 -10.04
C ALA A 189 -1.11 12.02 -8.58
N ALA A 190 -0.07 12.12 -7.75
CA ALA A 190 -0.17 12.61 -6.38
C ALA A 190 -0.57 14.09 -6.31
N GLY A 191 -0.04 14.93 -7.20
CA GLY A 191 -0.49 16.31 -7.36
C GLY A 191 -1.98 16.40 -7.69
N PHE A 192 -2.46 15.57 -8.62
CA PHE A 192 -3.88 15.49 -8.92
C PHE A 192 -4.71 15.11 -7.68
N VAL A 193 -4.30 14.08 -6.92
CA VAL A 193 -5.01 13.67 -5.69
C VAL A 193 -5.08 14.81 -4.68
N GLY A 194 -3.97 15.52 -4.46
CA GLY A 194 -3.92 16.67 -3.57
C GLY A 194 -4.92 17.75 -3.98
N PHE A 195 -4.93 18.12 -5.25
CA PHE A 195 -5.84 19.12 -5.81
C PHE A 195 -7.31 18.66 -5.75
N TYR A 196 -7.57 17.41 -6.10
CA TYR A 196 -8.88 16.80 -6.00
C TYR A 196 -9.42 16.84 -4.55
N ALA A 197 -8.58 16.42 -3.59
CA ALA A 197 -8.95 16.45 -2.18
C ALA A 197 -9.22 17.87 -1.67
N PHE A 198 -8.44 18.85 -2.13
CA PHE A 198 -8.66 20.26 -1.82
C PHE A 198 -10.03 20.76 -2.31
N ILE A 199 -10.39 20.48 -3.58
CA ILE A 199 -11.69 20.85 -4.13
C ILE A 199 -12.83 20.14 -3.38
N MET A 200 -12.72 18.82 -3.19
CA MET A 200 -13.77 18.03 -2.54
C MET A 200 -13.98 18.43 -1.09
N SER A 201 -12.94 18.87 -0.39
CA SER A 201 -13.06 19.38 0.97
C SER A 201 -13.89 20.65 1.06
N ARG A 202 -13.73 21.55 0.11
CA ARG A 202 -14.51 22.80 0.05
C ARG A 202 -15.97 22.55 -0.35
N VAL A 203 -16.20 21.69 -1.34
CA VAL A 203 -17.56 21.34 -1.81
C VAL A 203 -18.36 20.61 -0.71
N ASN A 204 -17.74 19.69 0.00
CA ASN A 204 -18.41 18.87 1.01
C ASN A 204 -18.27 19.40 2.43
N LYS A 205 -17.57 20.51 2.65
CA LYS A 205 -17.28 21.09 3.98
C LYS A 205 -16.71 20.05 4.95
N ALA A 206 -15.78 19.23 4.47
CA ALA A 206 -15.15 18.14 5.20
C ALA A 206 -13.62 18.24 5.12
N PRO A 207 -12.86 17.68 6.06
CA PRO A 207 -11.40 17.71 5.99
C PRO A 207 -10.85 17.09 4.72
N SER A 208 -9.85 17.72 4.09
CA SER A 208 -9.22 17.23 2.85
C SER A 208 -8.59 15.85 3.01
N THR A 209 -8.12 15.53 4.22
CA THR A 209 -7.55 14.22 4.56
C THR A 209 -8.49 13.06 4.30
N ILE A 210 -9.81 13.24 4.47
CA ILE A 210 -10.81 12.21 4.19
C ILE A 210 -10.78 11.80 2.72
N PHE A 211 -10.68 12.77 1.81
CA PHE A 211 -10.66 12.53 0.36
C PHE A 211 -9.29 12.07 -0.14
N LEU A 212 -8.23 12.52 0.53
CA LEU A 212 -6.87 12.20 0.15
C LEU A 212 -6.50 10.76 0.53
N THR A 213 -6.90 10.29 1.72
CA THR A 213 -6.43 9.04 2.33
C THR A 213 -6.68 7.82 1.45
N ALA A 214 -7.91 7.59 0.99
CA ALA A 214 -8.22 6.44 0.16
C ALA A 214 -7.87 6.64 -1.32
N SER A 215 -7.89 7.89 -1.81
CA SER A 215 -7.59 8.18 -3.22
C SER A 215 -6.10 8.08 -3.56
N VAL A 216 -5.19 8.22 -2.59
CA VAL A 216 -3.74 8.07 -2.81
C VAL A 216 -3.27 6.62 -2.77
N PHE A 217 -4.09 5.71 -2.27
CA PHE A 217 -3.71 4.32 -2.02
C PHE A 217 -3.07 3.60 -3.23
N PRO A 218 -3.51 3.82 -4.48
CA PRO A 218 -2.91 3.19 -5.65
C PRO A 218 -1.44 3.56 -5.88
N LEU A 219 -1.01 4.71 -5.35
CA LEU A 219 0.36 5.19 -5.53
C LEU A 219 1.33 4.70 -4.45
N ILE A 220 0.81 4.10 -3.36
CA ILE A 220 1.63 3.63 -2.26
C ILE A 220 2.48 2.43 -2.73
N PRO A 221 3.81 2.48 -2.54
CA PRO A 221 4.73 1.47 -3.05
C PRO A 221 4.72 0.17 -2.20
N GLY A 222 3.55 -0.48 -2.07
CA GLY A 222 3.40 -1.72 -1.32
C GLY A 222 4.24 -2.89 -1.84
N PRO A 223 4.24 -3.16 -3.16
CA PRO A 223 5.08 -4.22 -3.74
C PRO A 223 6.57 -4.05 -3.46
N ASN A 224 7.09 -2.83 -3.62
CA ASN A 224 8.51 -2.56 -3.37
C ASN A 224 8.89 -2.84 -1.92
N LEU A 225 8.00 -2.49 -0.99
CA LEU A 225 8.23 -2.78 0.42
C LEU A 225 8.22 -4.30 0.70
N TYR A 226 7.33 -5.06 0.06
CA TYR A 226 7.36 -6.52 0.13
C TYR A 226 8.68 -7.09 -0.40
N TYR A 227 9.17 -6.65 -1.56
CA TYR A 227 10.41 -7.14 -2.12
C TYR A 227 11.65 -6.74 -1.32
N VAL A 228 11.67 -5.57 -0.69
CA VAL A 228 12.71 -5.22 0.30
C VAL A 228 12.74 -6.23 1.45
N MET A 229 11.57 -6.57 1.99
CA MET A 229 11.47 -7.54 3.08
C MET A 229 11.86 -8.95 2.63
N TYR A 230 11.39 -9.38 1.45
CA TYR A 230 11.73 -10.66 0.87
C TYR A 230 13.24 -10.78 0.56
N GLY A 231 13.85 -9.74 0.01
CA GLY A 231 15.29 -9.67 -0.23
C GLY A 231 16.12 -9.79 1.06
N CYS A 232 15.65 -9.23 2.17
CA CYS A 232 16.30 -9.41 3.48
C CYS A 232 16.25 -10.89 3.94
N VAL A 233 15.13 -11.57 3.71
CA VAL A 233 14.94 -12.97 4.10
C VAL A 233 15.73 -13.91 3.19
N SER A 234 15.70 -13.67 1.88
CA SER A 234 16.41 -14.46 0.86
C SER A 234 17.92 -14.16 0.80
N GLN A 235 18.39 -13.21 1.62
CA GLN A 235 19.79 -12.78 1.65
C GLN A 235 20.29 -12.26 0.29
N ASP A 236 19.43 -11.53 -0.46
CA ASP A 236 19.76 -10.84 -1.71
C ASP A 236 19.94 -9.33 -1.47
N PRO A 237 21.19 -8.85 -1.20
CA PRO A 237 21.44 -7.45 -0.94
C PRO A 237 21.15 -6.53 -2.12
N GLN A 238 21.26 -7.04 -3.35
CA GLN A 238 21.01 -6.25 -4.54
C GLN A 238 19.51 -5.95 -4.68
N MET A 239 18.66 -6.94 -4.50
CA MET A 239 17.20 -6.75 -4.48
C MET A 239 16.79 -5.75 -3.38
N VAL A 240 17.34 -5.89 -2.17
CA VAL A 240 17.07 -4.95 -1.07
C VAL A 240 17.43 -3.53 -1.45
N PHE A 241 18.61 -3.32 -2.05
CA PHE A 241 19.07 -2.00 -2.42
C PHE A 241 18.22 -1.37 -3.53
N ASP A 242 17.98 -2.10 -4.61
CA ASP A 242 17.22 -1.60 -5.76
C ASP A 242 15.77 -1.27 -5.40
N GLU A 243 15.09 -2.16 -4.67
CA GLU A 243 13.71 -1.95 -4.24
C GLU A 243 13.59 -0.83 -3.19
N THR A 244 14.58 -0.65 -2.32
CA THR A 244 14.62 0.46 -1.36
C THR A 244 14.74 1.80 -2.07
N ILE A 245 15.56 1.90 -3.12
CA ILE A 245 15.69 3.13 -3.92
C ILE A 245 14.36 3.48 -4.59
N ILE A 246 13.70 2.49 -5.21
CA ILE A 246 12.41 2.69 -5.87
C ILE A 246 11.34 3.12 -4.85
N LEU A 247 11.31 2.48 -3.68
CA LEU A 247 10.41 2.81 -2.58
C LEU A 247 10.58 4.26 -2.13
N LEU A 248 11.81 4.66 -1.82
CA LEU A 248 12.12 6.02 -1.38
C LEU A 248 11.81 7.06 -2.47
N ALA A 249 12.16 6.78 -3.72
CA ALA A 249 11.85 7.65 -4.85
C ALA A 249 10.33 7.83 -5.02
N THR A 250 9.55 6.77 -4.88
CA THR A 250 8.08 6.82 -4.98
C THR A 250 7.49 7.64 -3.83
N CYS A 251 7.94 7.43 -2.59
CA CYS A 251 7.50 8.20 -1.43
C CYS A 251 7.83 9.71 -1.59
N LEU A 252 9.03 10.03 -2.07
CA LEU A 252 9.42 11.41 -2.38
C LEU A 252 8.55 12.02 -3.49
N ALA A 253 8.24 11.25 -4.54
CA ALA A 253 7.37 11.71 -5.62
C ALA A 253 5.97 12.07 -5.12
N ILE A 254 5.39 11.23 -4.25
CA ILE A 254 4.08 11.51 -3.61
C ILE A 254 4.16 12.77 -2.75
N ALA A 255 5.21 12.88 -1.91
CA ALA A 255 5.40 14.03 -1.03
C ALA A 255 5.54 15.34 -1.82
N PHE A 256 6.34 15.34 -2.89
CA PHE A 256 6.48 16.51 -3.78
C PHE A 256 5.15 16.86 -4.44
N GLY A 257 4.40 15.88 -4.94
CA GLY A 257 3.07 16.12 -5.52
C GLY A 257 2.14 16.85 -4.54
N PHE A 258 2.11 16.42 -3.28
CA PHE A 258 1.30 17.07 -2.23
C PHE A 258 1.78 18.47 -1.87
N ILE A 259 3.10 18.68 -1.74
CA ILE A 259 3.66 19.98 -1.39
C ILE A 259 3.38 21.02 -2.46
N ILE A 260 3.51 20.66 -3.74
CA ILE A 260 3.20 21.57 -4.86
C ILE A 260 1.75 22.08 -4.75
N VAL A 261 0.82 21.17 -4.45
CA VAL A 261 -0.59 21.56 -4.29
C VAL A 261 -0.84 22.35 -3.02
N ASP A 262 -0.20 22.00 -1.90
CA ASP A 262 -0.33 22.73 -0.64
C ASP A 262 0.14 24.19 -0.79
N VAL A 263 1.28 24.40 -1.44
CA VAL A 263 1.82 25.74 -1.75
C VAL A 263 0.87 26.50 -2.67
N ALA A 264 0.38 25.86 -3.75
CA ALA A 264 -0.55 26.49 -4.69
C ALA A 264 -1.90 26.84 -4.03
N SER A 265 -2.38 25.99 -3.12
CA SER A 265 -3.67 26.18 -2.44
C SER A 265 -3.66 27.31 -1.39
N ARG A 266 -2.49 27.65 -0.85
CA ARG A 266 -2.35 28.79 0.10
C ARG A 266 -2.45 30.16 -0.59
N SER A 267 -2.29 30.19 -1.91
CA SER A 267 -2.40 31.42 -2.72
C SER A 267 -3.82 31.65 -3.28
N ILE A 268 -4.75 30.74 -3.02
CA ILE A 268 -6.17 30.78 -3.40
C ILE A 268 -7.05 30.90 -2.14
#